data_475fdd85a08bfed98e9b43542bb6872a
#
_entry.id   475fdd85a08bfed98e9b43542bb6872a
#
_cell.length_a   1.000
_cell.length_b   1.000
_cell.length_c   1.000
_cell.angle_alpha   90.00
_cell.angle_beta   90.00
_cell.angle_gamma   90.00
#
_symmetry.space_group_name_H-M   'P 1'
#
loop_
_entity.id
_entity.type
_entity.pdbx_description
1 polymer ?
#
loop_
_entity_poly.entity_id
_entity_poly.type
_entity_poly.pdbx_seq_one_letter_code
_entity_poly.pdbx_strand_id
1 'polypeptide(L)'
;MSQSFDFRGKTALVTGASSGIGRAFAYALAERGARLLLVARSRDKLRDLAAELRRDHACDADFLTVDLSAADAVDTIDRHLKETGTFVDVLINNAGFAAYGRFETIPLTRQRDEVLVNCVAALELTHLLLPGMQARSGGAVINVASTAAFQPDPYMAVYGATKAFLLSFSEAVWAENRHRGIRVVALCPGATQTAFFDVVGAKEAAVGVPMPVANVVRDALWALDRNLSYRVVGARNRLLANLQRLLSRQMSARLVEKILRPREDPDFAATDLKA
;
A
#
# COMPACT_ATOMS: atom_id res chain seq x y z
N MET A 1 -13.72 -13.60 20.95
CA MET A 1 -12.83 -12.42 20.78
C MET A 1 -11.65 -12.87 19.92
N SER A 2 -11.33 -12.23 18.78
CA SER A 2 -10.16 -12.63 17.99
C SER A 2 -8.92 -12.29 18.80
N GLN A 3 -8.00 -13.25 18.91
CA GLN A 3 -6.73 -13.07 19.59
C GLN A 3 -5.87 -12.07 18.79
N SER A 4 -5.20 -11.14 19.47
CA SER A 4 -4.23 -10.23 18.86
C SER A 4 -3.15 -11.01 18.12
N PHE A 5 -2.69 -10.49 16.98
CA PHE A 5 -1.61 -11.13 16.22
C PHE A 5 -0.27 -10.92 16.94
N ASP A 6 0.41 -12.00 17.30
CA ASP A 6 1.71 -11.92 17.95
C ASP A 6 2.83 -11.78 16.92
N PHE A 7 3.55 -10.68 16.97
CA PHE A 7 4.67 -10.37 16.08
C PHE A 7 6.03 -10.82 16.61
N ARG A 8 6.12 -11.21 17.89
CA ARG A 8 7.39 -11.58 18.53
C ARG A 8 8.04 -12.79 17.85
N GLY A 9 9.29 -12.59 17.43
CA GLY A 9 10.08 -13.60 16.73
C GLY A 9 9.63 -13.91 15.30
N LYS A 10 8.59 -13.23 14.78
CA LYS A 10 8.14 -13.37 13.39
C LYS A 10 8.93 -12.45 12.48
N THR A 11 9.14 -12.89 11.24
CA THR A 11 9.81 -12.09 10.22
C THR A 11 8.79 -11.34 9.37
N ALA A 12 8.92 -10.03 9.31
CA ALA A 12 8.10 -9.17 8.46
C ALA A 12 8.90 -8.61 7.28
N LEU A 13 8.42 -8.85 6.06
CA LEU A 13 8.90 -8.22 4.84
C LEU A 13 8.08 -6.95 4.59
N VAL A 14 8.75 -5.80 4.47
CA VAL A 14 8.09 -4.50 4.23
C VAL A 14 8.60 -3.89 2.94
N THR A 15 7.73 -3.78 1.95
CA THR A 15 8.06 -3.09 0.69
C THR A 15 7.85 -1.58 0.79
N GLY A 16 8.66 -0.79 0.07
CA GLY A 16 8.62 0.66 0.18
C GLY A 16 9.02 1.18 1.57
N ALA A 17 9.88 0.44 2.28
CA ALA A 17 10.25 0.71 3.67
C ALA A 17 11.05 2.00 3.89
N SER A 18 11.64 2.57 2.83
CA SER A 18 12.56 3.72 2.93
C SER A 18 11.90 5.03 3.36
N SER A 19 10.57 5.14 3.37
CA SER A 19 9.85 6.38 3.72
C SER A 19 8.38 6.14 4.08
N GLY A 20 7.72 7.19 4.57
CA GLY A 20 6.26 7.26 4.74
C GLY A 20 5.65 6.10 5.55
N ILE A 21 4.60 5.51 5.03
CA ILE A 21 3.84 4.45 5.69
C ILE A 21 4.70 3.19 5.90
N GLY A 22 5.54 2.82 4.90
CA GLY A 22 6.42 1.65 5.02
C GLY A 22 7.44 1.79 6.14
N ARG A 23 8.08 2.98 6.27
CA ARG A 23 8.99 3.27 7.39
C ARG A 23 8.27 3.20 8.72
N ALA A 24 7.06 3.74 8.82
CA ALA A 24 6.28 3.69 10.05
C ALA A 24 5.84 2.25 10.40
N PHE A 25 5.53 1.41 9.43
CA PHE A 25 5.33 -0.02 9.67
C PHE A 25 6.59 -0.68 10.23
N ALA A 26 7.78 -0.38 9.67
CA ALA A 26 9.02 -0.96 10.16
C ALA A 26 9.24 -0.66 11.66
N TYR A 27 9.04 0.59 12.10
CA TYR A 27 9.12 0.94 13.53
C TYR A 27 8.05 0.22 14.37
N ALA A 28 6.80 0.27 13.93
CA ALA A 28 5.70 -0.33 14.70
C ALA A 28 5.81 -1.85 14.84
N LEU A 29 6.42 -2.53 13.86
CA LEU A 29 6.68 -3.97 13.90
C LEU A 29 7.92 -4.29 14.75
N ALA A 30 8.98 -3.48 14.68
CA ALA A 30 10.15 -3.60 15.54
C ALA A 30 9.79 -3.46 17.03
N GLU A 31 8.98 -2.45 17.39
CA GLU A 31 8.43 -2.26 18.74
C GLU A 31 7.66 -3.48 19.26
N ARG A 32 7.11 -4.30 18.35
CA ARG A 32 6.38 -5.53 18.67
C ARG A 32 7.24 -6.79 18.65
N GLY A 33 8.55 -6.64 18.49
CA GLY A 33 9.52 -7.73 18.51
C GLY A 33 9.59 -8.56 17.23
N ALA A 34 9.15 -8.01 16.09
CA ALA A 34 9.35 -8.64 14.79
C ALA A 34 10.79 -8.49 14.31
N ARG A 35 11.29 -9.47 13.55
CA ARG A 35 12.45 -9.31 12.67
C ARG A 35 12.01 -8.64 11.38
N LEU A 36 12.87 -7.89 10.71
CA LEU A 36 12.50 -7.11 9.53
C LEU A 36 13.40 -7.40 8.34
N LEU A 37 12.78 -7.62 7.18
CA LEU A 37 13.41 -7.51 5.88
C LEU A 37 12.82 -6.28 5.17
N LEU A 38 13.63 -5.23 5.04
CA LEU A 38 13.23 -3.94 4.48
C LEU A 38 13.55 -3.90 2.99
N VAL A 39 12.56 -3.66 2.14
CA VAL A 39 12.72 -3.66 0.67
C VAL A 39 12.37 -2.29 0.09
N ALA A 40 13.29 -1.67 -0.63
CA ALA A 40 13.07 -0.44 -1.41
C ALA A 40 14.23 -0.20 -2.38
N ARG A 41 14.15 0.87 -3.19
CA ARG A 41 15.20 1.25 -4.15
C ARG A 41 16.37 2.00 -3.52
N SER A 42 16.13 2.73 -2.43
CA SER A 42 17.10 3.66 -1.83
C SER A 42 17.97 2.95 -0.80
N ARG A 43 19.11 2.41 -1.23
CA ARG A 43 20.05 1.66 -0.38
C ARG A 43 20.45 2.40 0.89
N ASP A 44 20.84 3.65 0.78
CA ASP A 44 21.32 4.43 1.93
C ASP A 44 20.21 4.63 2.97
N LYS A 45 18.99 4.98 2.53
CA LYS A 45 17.84 5.11 3.43
C LYS A 45 17.47 3.79 4.13
N LEU A 46 17.59 2.66 3.43
CA LEU A 46 17.34 1.34 4.02
C LEU A 46 18.42 0.97 5.04
N ARG A 47 19.70 1.19 4.71
CA ARG A 47 20.83 0.96 5.61
C ARG A 47 20.68 1.76 6.90
N ASP A 48 20.37 3.06 6.77
CA ASP A 48 20.24 3.96 7.91
C ASP A 48 19.05 3.56 8.77
N LEU A 49 17.89 3.23 8.15
CA LEU A 49 16.71 2.72 8.86
C LEU A 49 17.01 1.40 9.59
N ALA A 50 17.68 0.45 8.95
CA ALA A 50 18.05 -0.81 9.60
C ALA A 50 18.98 -0.57 10.80
N ALA A 51 19.94 0.37 10.68
CA ALA A 51 20.81 0.74 11.78
C ALA A 51 20.06 1.40 12.96
N GLU A 52 19.11 2.29 12.65
CA GLU A 52 18.21 2.90 13.66
C GLU A 52 17.40 1.83 14.40
N LEU A 53 16.76 0.91 13.69
CA LEU A 53 15.93 -0.14 14.26
C LEU A 53 16.72 -1.11 15.15
N ARG A 54 17.95 -1.46 14.75
CA ARG A 54 18.85 -2.29 15.56
C ARG A 54 19.25 -1.57 16.87
N ARG A 55 19.57 -0.27 16.78
CA ARG A 55 20.01 0.53 17.92
C ARG A 55 18.87 0.80 18.90
N ASP A 56 17.70 1.21 18.39
CA ASP A 56 16.64 1.81 19.22
C ASP A 56 15.62 0.76 19.70
N HIS A 57 15.49 -0.36 18.98
CA HIS A 57 14.52 -1.42 19.29
C HIS A 57 15.14 -2.81 19.48
N ALA A 58 16.47 -2.93 19.44
CA ALA A 58 17.16 -4.23 19.42
C ALA A 58 16.58 -5.21 18.37
N CYS A 59 16.05 -4.64 17.27
CA CYS A 59 15.36 -5.39 16.21
C CYS A 59 16.39 -6.03 15.28
N ASP A 60 16.23 -7.31 14.97
CA ASP A 60 16.96 -7.96 13.89
C ASP A 60 16.36 -7.44 12.55
N ALA A 61 17.03 -6.46 11.97
CA ALA A 61 16.59 -5.80 10.75
C ALA A 61 17.63 -5.95 9.64
N ASP A 62 17.25 -6.55 8.54
CA ASP A 62 18.05 -6.62 7.31
C ASP A 62 17.35 -5.83 6.20
N PHE A 63 18.06 -5.57 5.09
CA PHE A 63 17.50 -4.84 3.96
C PHE A 63 17.98 -5.38 2.62
N LEU A 64 17.11 -5.26 1.62
CA LEU A 64 17.39 -5.63 0.24
C LEU A 64 17.03 -4.47 -0.70
N THR A 65 17.98 -4.06 -1.53
CA THR A 65 17.75 -3.01 -2.53
C THR A 65 17.19 -3.62 -3.80
N VAL A 66 15.90 -3.35 -4.07
CA VAL A 66 15.17 -3.87 -5.24
C VAL A 66 14.30 -2.77 -5.84
N ASP A 67 14.29 -2.68 -7.16
CA ASP A 67 13.28 -1.93 -7.91
C ASP A 67 12.14 -2.88 -8.28
N LEU A 68 10.98 -2.69 -7.67
CA LEU A 68 9.80 -3.55 -7.88
C LEU A 68 9.14 -3.38 -9.26
N SER A 69 9.63 -2.46 -10.10
CA SER A 69 9.23 -2.38 -11.52
C SER A 69 10.08 -3.27 -12.43
N ALA A 70 11.20 -3.82 -11.93
CA ALA A 70 12.03 -4.75 -12.69
C ALA A 70 11.36 -6.13 -12.81
N ALA A 71 11.56 -6.77 -13.97
CA ALA A 71 10.92 -8.06 -14.26
C ALA A 71 11.37 -9.21 -13.33
N ASP A 72 12.60 -9.11 -12.78
CA ASP A 72 13.19 -10.11 -11.88
C ASP A 72 13.13 -9.69 -10.40
N ALA A 73 12.33 -8.68 -10.07
CA ALA A 73 12.27 -8.11 -8.73
C ALA A 73 11.91 -9.15 -7.66
N VAL A 74 10.87 -9.93 -7.90
CA VAL A 74 10.39 -10.94 -6.93
C VAL A 74 11.31 -12.15 -6.91
N ASP A 75 11.88 -12.56 -8.05
CA ASP A 75 12.90 -13.61 -8.11
C ASP A 75 14.16 -13.24 -7.30
N THR A 76 14.53 -11.97 -7.31
CA THR A 76 15.66 -11.45 -6.51
C THR A 76 15.37 -11.55 -5.02
N ILE A 77 14.13 -11.23 -4.60
CA ILE A 77 13.69 -11.38 -3.21
C ILE A 77 13.65 -12.86 -2.83
N ASP A 78 13.08 -13.73 -3.66
CA ASP A 78 13.00 -15.18 -3.41
C ASP A 78 14.38 -15.80 -3.25
N ARG A 79 15.33 -15.44 -4.13
CA ARG A 79 16.73 -15.89 -4.04
C ARG A 79 17.35 -15.48 -2.70
N HIS A 80 17.21 -14.22 -2.30
CA HIS A 80 17.71 -13.74 -1.01
C HIS A 80 17.10 -14.51 0.17
N LEU A 81 15.78 -14.77 0.16
CA LEU A 81 15.11 -15.52 1.20
C LEU A 81 15.63 -16.96 1.28
N LYS A 82 15.88 -17.61 0.13
CA LYS A 82 16.46 -18.97 0.07
C LYS A 82 17.90 -19.01 0.56
N GLU A 83 18.74 -18.07 0.15
CA GLU A 83 20.16 -17.98 0.53
C GLU A 83 20.32 -17.73 2.05
N THR A 84 19.44 -16.93 2.64
CA THR A 84 19.47 -16.63 4.08
C THR A 84 18.70 -17.63 4.94
N GLY A 85 17.95 -18.56 4.33
CA GLY A 85 17.03 -19.43 5.05
C GLY A 85 15.89 -18.69 5.76
N THR A 86 15.55 -17.50 5.29
CA THR A 86 14.56 -16.62 5.94
C THR A 86 13.13 -17.00 5.54
N PHE A 87 12.29 -17.27 6.54
CA PHE A 87 10.85 -17.43 6.35
C PHE A 87 10.13 -16.13 6.70
N VAL A 88 9.25 -15.68 5.82
CA VAL A 88 8.42 -14.50 6.05
C VAL A 88 7.06 -14.90 6.61
N ASP A 89 6.72 -14.37 7.77
CA ASP A 89 5.43 -14.59 8.46
C ASP A 89 4.46 -13.43 8.21
N VAL A 90 4.98 -12.23 7.92
CA VAL A 90 4.19 -11.02 7.71
C VAL A 90 4.67 -10.33 6.45
N LEU A 91 3.74 -10.04 5.54
CA LEU A 91 4.01 -9.28 4.32
C LEU A 91 3.28 -7.94 4.38
N ILE A 92 4.04 -6.84 4.25
CA ILE A 92 3.49 -5.50 4.08
C ILE A 92 3.77 -5.03 2.65
N ASN A 93 2.80 -5.22 1.76
CA ASN A 93 2.80 -4.67 0.41
C ASN A 93 2.43 -3.20 0.47
N ASN A 94 3.43 -2.36 0.71
CA ASN A 94 3.26 -0.91 0.86
C ASN A 94 3.88 -0.13 -0.29
N ALA A 95 4.87 -0.67 -1.00
CA ALA A 95 5.45 0.01 -2.15
C ALA A 95 4.37 0.42 -3.15
N GLY A 96 4.46 1.65 -3.63
CA GLY A 96 3.53 2.19 -4.60
C GLY A 96 3.78 3.66 -4.87
N PHE A 97 3.38 4.10 -6.03
CA PHE A 97 3.40 5.50 -6.43
C PHE A 97 2.19 5.79 -7.33
N ALA A 98 2.03 7.05 -7.69
CA ALA A 98 1.00 7.50 -8.63
C ALA A 98 1.59 8.45 -9.66
N ALA A 99 0.90 8.54 -10.79
CA ALA A 99 1.06 9.60 -11.76
C ALA A 99 -0.24 10.43 -11.78
N TYR A 100 -0.12 11.74 -12.03
CA TYR A 100 -1.23 12.67 -12.10
C TYR A 100 -1.18 13.49 -13.39
N GLY A 101 -2.31 13.62 -14.04
CA GLY A 101 -2.48 14.33 -15.31
C GLY A 101 -3.49 13.65 -16.22
N ARG A 102 -3.71 14.20 -17.41
CA ARG A 102 -4.52 13.53 -18.44
C ARG A 102 -3.86 12.22 -18.84
N PHE A 103 -4.65 11.17 -19.01
CA PHE A 103 -4.16 9.82 -19.26
C PHE A 103 -3.15 9.76 -20.43
N GLU A 104 -3.48 10.42 -21.53
CA GLU A 104 -2.67 10.45 -22.76
C GLU A 104 -1.39 11.28 -22.63
N THR A 105 -1.29 12.18 -21.64
CA THR A 105 -0.10 13.02 -21.42
C THR A 105 0.94 12.39 -20.50
N ILE A 106 0.54 11.37 -19.74
CA ILE A 106 1.46 10.65 -18.85
C ILE A 106 2.25 9.62 -19.66
N PRO A 107 3.61 9.59 -19.59
CA PRO A 107 4.41 8.61 -20.30
C PRO A 107 3.96 7.18 -20.03
N LEU A 108 3.77 6.37 -21.08
CA LEU A 108 3.29 4.98 -20.96
C LEU A 108 4.20 4.13 -20.06
N THR A 109 5.53 4.35 -20.11
CA THR A 109 6.49 3.67 -19.23
C THR A 109 6.17 3.89 -17.76
N ARG A 110 5.89 5.15 -17.36
CA ARG A 110 5.52 5.47 -15.98
C ARG A 110 4.20 4.82 -15.56
N GLN A 111 3.21 4.75 -16.44
CA GLN A 111 1.94 4.08 -16.17
C GLN A 111 2.12 2.55 -16.03
N ARG A 112 2.99 1.95 -16.86
CA ARG A 112 3.35 0.52 -16.75
C ARG A 112 4.06 0.23 -15.42
N ASP A 113 5.07 1.03 -15.07
CA ASP A 113 5.79 0.89 -13.81
C ASP A 113 4.84 1.02 -12.61
N GLU A 114 3.84 1.88 -12.70
CA GLU A 114 2.81 2.03 -11.66
C GLU A 114 2.01 0.73 -11.48
N VAL A 115 1.61 0.06 -12.56
CA VAL A 115 0.93 -1.24 -12.51
C VAL A 115 1.87 -2.33 -11.97
N LEU A 116 3.12 -2.38 -12.44
CA LEU A 116 4.11 -3.35 -11.99
C LEU A 116 4.34 -3.23 -10.47
N VAL A 117 4.59 -2.04 -9.97
CA VAL A 117 4.87 -1.84 -8.54
C VAL A 117 3.62 -2.00 -7.68
N ASN A 118 2.48 -1.38 -8.08
CA ASN A 118 1.29 -1.35 -7.24
C ASN A 118 0.50 -2.66 -7.26
N CYS A 119 0.51 -3.40 -8.38
CA CYS A 119 -0.30 -4.63 -8.54
C CYS A 119 0.56 -5.88 -8.64
N VAL A 120 1.45 -5.94 -9.66
CA VAL A 120 2.16 -7.17 -10.01
C VAL A 120 3.07 -7.60 -8.87
N ALA A 121 3.90 -6.72 -8.34
CA ALA A 121 4.78 -7.03 -7.22
C ALA A 121 4.01 -7.51 -5.97
N ALA A 122 2.86 -6.88 -5.65
CA ALA A 122 2.04 -7.28 -4.51
C ALA A 122 1.39 -8.67 -4.71
N LEU A 123 0.93 -8.97 -5.93
CA LEU A 123 0.40 -10.27 -6.31
C LEU A 123 1.47 -11.34 -6.20
N GLU A 124 2.62 -11.14 -6.84
CA GLU A 124 3.71 -12.11 -6.91
C GLU A 124 4.33 -12.39 -5.53
N LEU A 125 4.56 -11.35 -4.71
CA LEU A 125 5.04 -11.54 -3.33
C LEU A 125 4.01 -12.28 -2.47
N THR A 126 2.73 -11.99 -2.63
CA THR A 126 1.68 -12.73 -1.91
C THR A 126 1.65 -14.18 -2.35
N HIS A 127 1.74 -14.46 -3.67
CA HIS A 127 1.78 -15.81 -4.22
C HIS A 127 3.00 -16.60 -3.72
N LEU A 128 4.16 -15.98 -3.71
CA LEU A 128 5.42 -16.57 -3.25
C LEU A 128 5.37 -16.97 -1.77
N LEU A 129 4.85 -16.07 -0.91
CA LEU A 129 4.97 -16.22 0.54
C LEU A 129 3.79 -16.94 1.19
N LEU A 130 2.61 -16.90 0.60
CA LEU A 130 1.39 -17.49 1.15
C LEU A 130 1.48 -18.99 1.42
N PRO A 131 2.06 -19.86 0.55
CA PRO A 131 2.18 -21.28 0.83
C PRO A 131 3.01 -21.59 2.09
N GLY A 132 4.10 -20.84 2.29
CA GLY A 132 4.93 -20.97 3.50
C GLY A 132 4.21 -20.56 4.78
N MET A 133 3.37 -19.50 4.72
CA MET A 133 2.51 -19.10 5.83
C MET A 133 1.45 -20.17 6.14
N GLN A 134 0.82 -20.73 5.11
CA GLN A 134 -0.18 -21.80 5.26
C GLN A 134 0.43 -23.06 5.90
N ALA A 135 1.61 -23.49 5.45
CA ALA A 135 2.29 -24.66 6.00
C ALA A 135 2.59 -24.53 7.51
N ARG A 136 2.78 -23.29 8.00
CA ARG A 136 2.99 -22.99 9.42
C ARG A 136 1.69 -22.61 10.16
N SER A 137 0.55 -22.73 9.50
CA SER A 137 -0.79 -22.42 10.06
C SER A 137 -0.88 -21.02 10.67
N GLY A 138 -0.17 -20.03 10.11
CA GLY A 138 -0.17 -18.68 10.61
C GLY A 138 0.62 -17.70 9.74
N GLY A 139 0.05 -16.52 9.51
CA GLY A 139 0.69 -15.45 8.76
C GLY A 139 -0.21 -14.24 8.59
N ALA A 140 0.36 -13.16 8.08
CA ALA A 140 -0.37 -11.94 7.83
C ALA A 140 0.09 -11.25 6.54
N VAL A 141 -0.87 -10.72 5.79
CA VAL A 141 -0.62 -9.87 4.61
C VAL A 141 -1.38 -8.55 4.78
N ILE A 142 -0.69 -7.44 4.68
CA ILE A 142 -1.31 -6.11 4.61
C ILE A 142 -0.98 -5.49 3.26
N ASN A 143 -2.00 -5.28 2.44
CA ASN A 143 -1.88 -4.58 1.17
C ASN A 143 -2.31 -3.12 1.35
N VAL A 144 -1.40 -2.18 1.13
CA VAL A 144 -1.70 -0.74 1.25
C VAL A 144 -2.38 -0.28 -0.03
N ALA A 145 -3.71 -0.34 0.00
CA ALA A 145 -4.60 0.20 -1.02
C ALA A 145 -4.75 1.74 -0.85
N SER A 146 -5.94 2.28 -0.99
CA SER A 146 -6.27 3.71 -0.83
C SER A 146 -7.78 3.89 -0.74
N THR A 147 -8.26 5.07 -0.29
CA THR A 147 -9.64 5.51 -0.54
C THR A 147 -9.97 5.63 -2.03
N ALA A 148 -8.97 5.82 -2.88
CA ALA A 148 -9.05 5.77 -4.35
C ALA A 148 -9.58 4.43 -4.89
N ALA A 149 -9.54 3.36 -4.10
CA ALA A 149 -10.05 2.05 -4.49
C ALA A 149 -11.59 1.98 -4.63
N PHE A 150 -12.33 2.96 -4.12
CA PHE A 150 -13.79 2.89 -4.01
C PHE A 150 -14.53 3.61 -5.17
N GLN A 151 -13.83 4.39 -5.99
CA GLN A 151 -14.40 5.15 -7.10
C GLN A 151 -13.43 5.20 -8.30
N PRO A 152 -13.90 5.58 -9.50
CA PRO A 152 -13.01 5.98 -10.59
C PRO A 152 -12.28 7.28 -10.22
N ASP A 153 -10.98 7.36 -10.51
CA ASP A 153 -10.15 8.54 -10.23
C ASP A 153 -9.66 9.18 -11.54
N PRO A 154 -10.43 10.08 -12.19
CA PRO A 154 -9.93 10.88 -13.31
C PRO A 154 -8.65 11.62 -12.95
N TYR A 155 -7.75 11.78 -13.91
CA TYR A 155 -6.38 12.30 -13.79
C TYR A 155 -5.41 11.45 -12.94
N MET A 156 -5.91 10.37 -12.33
CA MET A 156 -5.15 9.33 -11.65
C MET A 156 -5.69 7.93 -12.03
N ALA A 157 -6.06 7.76 -13.30
CA ALA A 157 -6.84 6.61 -13.77
C ALA A 157 -6.15 5.27 -13.45
N VAL A 158 -4.84 5.17 -13.71
CA VAL A 158 -4.06 3.95 -13.43
C VAL A 158 -3.96 3.74 -11.93
N TYR A 159 -3.65 4.80 -11.15
CA TYR A 159 -3.57 4.70 -9.70
C TYR A 159 -4.86 4.17 -9.08
N GLY A 160 -6.00 4.81 -9.36
CA GLY A 160 -7.30 4.35 -8.85
C GLY A 160 -7.59 2.91 -9.20
N ALA A 161 -7.31 2.51 -10.46
CA ALA A 161 -7.47 1.13 -10.90
C ALA A 161 -6.56 0.16 -10.15
N THR A 162 -5.28 0.51 -9.91
CA THR A 162 -4.35 -0.35 -9.14
C THR A 162 -4.79 -0.51 -7.68
N LYS A 163 -5.35 0.55 -7.08
CA LYS A 163 -5.84 0.48 -5.70
C LYS A 163 -7.17 -0.29 -5.57
N ALA A 164 -8.03 -0.23 -6.60
CA ALA A 164 -9.22 -1.07 -6.69
C ALA A 164 -8.85 -2.56 -6.87
N PHE A 165 -7.82 -2.86 -7.68
CA PHE A 165 -7.25 -4.19 -7.78
C PHE A 165 -6.81 -4.71 -6.41
N LEU A 166 -5.99 -3.96 -5.67
CA LEU A 166 -5.50 -4.37 -4.35
C LEU A 166 -6.63 -4.61 -3.34
N LEU A 167 -7.67 -3.78 -3.35
CA LEU A 167 -8.82 -3.96 -2.46
C LEU A 167 -9.52 -5.28 -2.76
N SER A 168 -9.95 -5.50 -4.00
CA SER A 168 -10.67 -6.71 -4.43
C SER A 168 -9.83 -7.98 -4.26
N PHE A 169 -8.54 -7.91 -4.65
CA PHE A 169 -7.57 -9.00 -4.47
C PHE A 169 -7.44 -9.42 -3.01
N SER A 170 -7.26 -8.43 -2.11
CA SER A 170 -7.09 -8.70 -0.68
C SER A 170 -8.34 -9.33 -0.06
N GLU A 171 -9.53 -8.85 -0.41
CA GLU A 171 -10.80 -9.40 0.09
C GLU A 171 -10.99 -10.85 -0.36
N ALA A 172 -10.65 -11.18 -1.62
CA ALA A 172 -10.71 -12.54 -2.14
C ALA A 172 -9.73 -13.46 -1.41
N VAL A 173 -8.45 -13.07 -1.32
CA VAL A 173 -7.41 -13.87 -0.63
C VAL A 173 -7.72 -14.02 0.87
N TRP A 174 -8.29 -12.99 1.52
CA TRP A 174 -8.80 -13.09 2.88
C TRP A 174 -9.89 -14.17 3.00
N ALA A 175 -10.88 -14.15 2.13
CA ALA A 175 -12.00 -15.10 2.17
C ALA A 175 -11.52 -16.56 2.02
N GLU A 176 -10.56 -16.80 1.14
CA GLU A 176 -9.96 -18.11 0.90
C GLU A 176 -9.13 -18.64 2.09
N ASN A 177 -8.55 -17.73 2.89
CA ASN A 177 -7.52 -18.08 3.88
C ASN A 177 -7.91 -17.84 5.35
N ARG A 178 -9.03 -17.15 5.62
CA ARG A 178 -9.45 -16.80 6.99
C ARG A 178 -9.63 -17.99 7.95
N HIS A 179 -9.88 -19.18 7.40
CA HIS A 179 -10.00 -20.43 8.18
C HIS A 179 -8.68 -21.22 8.29
N ARG A 180 -7.60 -20.74 7.64
CA ARG A 180 -6.28 -21.36 7.65
C ARG A 180 -5.27 -20.65 8.55
N GLY A 181 -5.74 -19.77 9.44
CA GLY A 181 -4.89 -19.00 10.34
C GLY A 181 -4.18 -17.82 9.68
N ILE A 182 -4.51 -17.49 8.41
CA ILE A 182 -3.91 -16.38 7.67
C ILE A 182 -4.83 -15.16 7.75
N ARG A 183 -4.25 -13.99 8.05
CA ARG A 183 -4.95 -12.72 8.09
C ARG A 183 -4.53 -11.87 6.89
N VAL A 184 -5.48 -11.41 6.11
CA VAL A 184 -5.22 -10.53 4.95
C VAL A 184 -6.05 -9.28 5.07
N VAL A 185 -5.43 -8.10 4.95
CA VAL A 185 -6.10 -6.81 5.12
C VAL A 185 -5.77 -5.88 3.96
N ALA A 186 -6.78 -5.37 3.27
CA ALA A 186 -6.64 -4.18 2.44
C ALA A 186 -6.71 -2.93 3.33
N LEU A 187 -5.61 -2.22 3.49
CA LEU A 187 -5.58 -0.94 4.19
C LEU A 187 -5.88 0.18 3.20
N CYS A 188 -6.91 0.98 3.47
CA CYS A 188 -7.36 2.04 2.58
C CYS A 188 -7.21 3.42 3.26
N PRO A 189 -6.00 4.00 3.31
CA PRO A 189 -5.80 5.35 3.80
C PRO A 189 -6.32 6.39 2.81
N GLY A 190 -6.72 7.55 3.32
CA GLY A 190 -6.83 8.79 2.55
C GLY A 190 -5.49 9.52 2.47
N ALA A 191 -5.51 10.82 2.16
CA ALA A 191 -4.31 11.63 2.17
C ALA A 191 -3.55 11.46 3.50
N THR A 192 -2.25 11.21 3.42
CA THR A 192 -1.38 10.90 4.57
C THR A 192 -0.14 11.77 4.50
N GLN A 193 0.37 12.22 5.64
CA GLN A 193 1.56 13.06 5.77
C GLN A 193 2.82 12.29 5.40
N THR A 194 3.10 12.21 4.10
CA THR A 194 4.25 11.53 3.50
C THR A 194 4.75 12.32 2.31
N ALA A 195 5.93 11.99 1.81
CA ALA A 195 6.44 12.53 0.54
C ALA A 195 5.73 11.99 -0.72
N PHE A 196 4.60 11.27 -0.57
CA PHE A 196 3.89 10.67 -1.70
C PHE A 196 3.46 11.72 -2.73
N PHE A 197 2.84 12.81 -2.28
CA PHE A 197 2.39 13.88 -3.18
C PHE A 197 3.52 14.71 -3.78
N ASP A 198 4.69 14.74 -3.13
CA ASP A 198 5.91 15.32 -3.73
C ASP A 198 6.40 14.46 -4.91
N VAL A 199 6.30 13.13 -4.79
CA VAL A 199 6.62 12.17 -5.88
C VAL A 199 5.60 12.22 -7.01
N VAL A 200 4.32 12.44 -6.68
CA VAL A 200 3.23 12.67 -7.66
C VAL A 200 3.46 13.97 -8.45
N GLY A 201 4.08 14.97 -7.81
CA GLY A 201 4.31 16.29 -8.41
C GLY A 201 3.08 17.20 -8.39
N ALA A 202 2.00 16.79 -7.70
CA ALA A 202 0.73 17.52 -7.64
C ALA A 202 0.16 17.48 -6.23
N LYS A 203 0.30 18.59 -5.51
CA LYS A 203 -0.26 18.71 -4.14
C LYS A 203 -1.80 18.76 -4.14
N GLU A 204 -2.39 19.24 -5.22
CA GLU A 204 -3.85 19.26 -5.45
C GLU A 204 -4.48 17.87 -5.56
N ALA A 205 -3.72 16.85 -5.89
CA ALA A 205 -4.17 15.46 -5.85
C ALA A 205 -4.43 14.94 -4.41
N ALA A 206 -3.96 15.67 -3.39
CA ALA A 206 -4.22 15.38 -1.98
C ALA A 206 -5.62 15.84 -1.57
N VAL A 207 -6.63 15.00 -1.75
CA VAL A 207 -8.01 15.33 -1.34
C VAL A 207 -8.17 15.20 0.18
N GLY A 208 -8.55 16.30 0.83
CA GLY A 208 -8.81 16.36 2.27
C GLY A 208 -7.59 16.75 3.11
N VAL A 209 -7.72 16.59 4.43
CA VAL A 209 -6.65 16.90 5.39
C VAL A 209 -5.75 15.68 5.55
N PRO A 210 -4.45 15.80 5.24
CA PRO A 210 -3.52 14.70 5.41
C PRO A 210 -3.43 14.22 6.87
N MET A 211 -3.60 12.92 7.10
CA MET A 211 -3.53 12.35 8.43
C MET A 211 -2.10 11.92 8.81
N PRO A 212 -1.78 11.89 10.11
CA PRO A 212 -0.50 11.36 10.58
C PRO A 212 -0.33 9.87 10.21
N VAL A 213 0.88 9.52 9.78
CA VAL A 213 1.23 8.13 9.37
C VAL A 213 0.99 7.12 10.49
N ALA A 214 1.25 7.51 11.74
CA ALA A 214 1.02 6.67 12.93
C ALA A 214 -0.45 6.19 13.04
N ASN A 215 -1.42 7.04 12.66
CA ASN A 215 -2.83 6.66 12.66
C ASN A 215 -3.13 5.57 11.61
N VAL A 216 -2.47 5.64 10.46
CA VAL A 216 -2.62 4.66 9.37
C VAL A 216 -2.12 3.28 9.83
N VAL A 217 -0.92 3.23 10.41
CA VAL A 217 -0.33 1.98 10.90
C VAL A 217 -1.14 1.41 12.07
N ARG A 218 -1.55 2.24 13.03
CA ARG A 218 -2.41 1.80 14.13
C ARG A 218 -3.72 1.17 13.64
N ASP A 219 -4.40 1.79 12.68
CA ASP A 219 -5.64 1.28 12.11
C ASP A 219 -5.42 -0.03 11.33
N ALA A 220 -4.26 -0.18 10.66
CA ALA A 220 -3.88 -1.41 9.98
C ALA A 220 -3.72 -2.59 10.96
N LEU A 221 -2.94 -2.40 12.02
CA LEU A 221 -2.70 -3.42 13.04
C LEU A 221 -3.98 -3.75 13.81
N TRP A 222 -4.81 -2.74 14.11
CA TRP A 222 -6.13 -2.92 14.70
C TRP A 222 -7.05 -3.77 13.81
N ALA A 223 -7.04 -3.56 12.49
CA ALA A 223 -7.83 -4.35 11.53
C ALA A 223 -7.30 -5.79 11.42
N LEU A 224 -5.98 -5.94 11.42
CA LEU A 224 -5.33 -7.24 11.42
C LEU A 224 -5.71 -8.06 12.64
N ASP A 225 -5.70 -7.48 13.85
CA ASP A 225 -6.09 -8.15 15.09
C ASP A 225 -7.54 -8.65 15.06
N ARG A 226 -8.40 -7.97 14.33
CA ARG A 226 -9.83 -8.32 14.16
C ARG A 226 -10.11 -9.19 12.94
N ASN A 227 -9.07 -9.57 12.21
CA ASN A 227 -9.18 -10.35 10.96
C ASN A 227 -10.20 -9.72 9.98
N LEU A 228 -10.15 -8.42 9.80
CA LEU A 228 -10.98 -7.71 8.83
C LEU A 228 -10.39 -7.84 7.43
N SER A 229 -11.23 -7.99 6.40
CA SER A 229 -10.77 -8.06 5.00
C SER A 229 -10.25 -6.73 4.48
N TYR A 230 -10.79 -5.61 4.96
CA TYR A 230 -10.32 -4.27 4.64
C TYR A 230 -10.53 -3.27 5.79
N ARG A 231 -9.82 -2.14 5.72
CA ARG A 231 -9.98 -1.02 6.65
C ARG A 231 -9.81 0.32 5.95
N VAL A 232 -10.87 1.13 5.92
CA VAL A 232 -10.77 2.54 5.55
C VAL A 232 -10.34 3.35 6.77
N VAL A 233 -9.22 4.08 6.66
CA VAL A 233 -8.63 4.83 7.76
C VAL A 233 -9.35 6.18 7.93
N GLY A 234 -9.84 6.44 9.15
CA GLY A 234 -10.57 7.66 9.49
C GLY A 234 -12.08 7.56 9.23
N ALA A 235 -12.87 8.09 10.18
CA ALA A 235 -14.34 8.01 10.14
C ALA A 235 -14.93 8.73 8.92
N ARG A 236 -14.41 9.94 8.60
CA ARG A 236 -14.84 10.71 7.43
C ARG A 236 -14.59 9.96 6.13
N ASN A 237 -13.39 9.42 5.96
CA ASN A 237 -13.03 8.65 4.76
C ASN A 237 -13.90 7.41 4.61
N ARG A 238 -14.19 6.71 5.72
CA ARG A 238 -15.08 5.55 5.73
C ARG A 238 -16.51 5.93 5.32
N LEU A 239 -17.03 7.05 5.80
CA LEU A 239 -18.33 7.55 5.38
C LEU A 239 -18.35 7.83 3.87
N LEU A 240 -17.36 8.56 3.36
CA LEU A 240 -17.26 8.89 1.93
C LEU A 240 -17.14 7.65 1.06
N ALA A 241 -16.29 6.69 1.42
CA ALA A 241 -16.13 5.42 0.70
C ALA A 241 -17.45 4.61 0.63
N ASN A 242 -18.26 4.64 1.70
CA ASN A 242 -19.57 3.98 1.71
C ASN A 242 -20.63 4.75 0.89
N LEU A 243 -20.61 6.09 0.91
CA LEU A 243 -21.51 6.90 0.10
C LEU A 243 -21.32 6.68 -1.41
N GLN A 244 -20.11 6.39 -1.87
CA GLN A 244 -19.83 6.05 -3.27
C GLN A 244 -20.66 4.85 -3.76
N ARG A 245 -21.05 3.93 -2.88
CA ARG A 245 -21.90 2.77 -3.22
C ARG A 245 -23.33 3.15 -3.58
N LEU A 246 -23.79 4.34 -3.21
CA LEU A 246 -25.12 4.85 -3.50
C LEU A 246 -25.18 5.63 -4.81
N LEU A 247 -24.04 5.96 -5.39
CA LEU A 247 -23.94 6.68 -6.65
C LEU A 247 -23.82 5.70 -7.83
N SER A 248 -24.38 6.07 -8.98
CA SER A 248 -24.04 5.35 -10.19
C SER A 248 -22.54 5.58 -10.51
N ARG A 249 -21.87 4.58 -11.13
CA ARG A 249 -20.45 4.70 -11.49
C ARG A 249 -20.15 5.95 -12.33
N GLN A 250 -21.07 6.32 -13.22
CA GLN A 250 -20.93 7.50 -14.06
C GLN A 250 -21.05 8.80 -13.25
N MET A 251 -21.96 8.88 -12.27
CA MET A 251 -22.08 10.04 -11.39
C MET A 251 -20.84 10.18 -10.49
N SER A 252 -20.36 9.07 -9.95
CA SER A 252 -19.13 9.05 -9.16
C SER A 252 -17.93 9.56 -9.96
N ALA A 253 -17.74 9.07 -11.21
CA ALA A 253 -16.66 9.53 -12.07
C ALA A 253 -16.72 11.05 -12.35
N ARG A 254 -17.90 11.58 -12.65
CA ARG A 254 -18.10 13.03 -12.89
C ARG A 254 -17.85 13.87 -11.63
N LEU A 255 -18.24 13.38 -10.46
CA LEU A 255 -18.01 14.09 -9.20
C LEU A 255 -16.51 14.14 -8.87
N VAL A 256 -15.83 13.01 -8.97
CA VAL A 256 -14.40 12.91 -8.67
C VAL A 256 -13.58 13.68 -9.71
N GLU A 257 -14.00 13.69 -10.96
CA GLU A 257 -13.37 14.48 -12.02
C GLU A 257 -13.33 15.97 -11.64
N LYS A 258 -14.42 16.55 -11.15
CA LYS A 258 -14.46 17.94 -10.70
C LYS A 258 -13.52 18.23 -9.52
N ILE A 259 -13.31 17.22 -8.65
CA ILE A 259 -12.45 17.36 -7.46
C ILE A 259 -10.97 17.26 -7.82
N LEU A 260 -10.61 16.33 -8.73
CA LEU A 260 -9.23 16.02 -9.08
C LEU A 260 -8.71 16.77 -10.31
N ARG A 261 -9.52 17.60 -10.93
CA ARG A 261 -9.15 18.33 -12.14
C ARG A 261 -7.93 19.22 -11.90
N PRO A 262 -6.90 19.15 -12.78
CA PRO A 262 -5.78 20.08 -12.73
C PRO A 262 -6.22 21.52 -12.87
N ARG A 263 -5.67 22.43 -12.06
CA ARG A 263 -6.03 23.86 -12.08
C ARG A 263 -5.64 24.57 -13.37
N GLU A 264 -4.67 24.04 -14.10
CA GLU A 264 -4.12 24.60 -15.35
C GLU A 264 -4.55 23.82 -16.59
N ASP A 265 -5.71 23.14 -16.57
CA ASP A 265 -6.20 22.40 -17.73
C ASP A 265 -6.75 23.39 -18.79
N PRO A 266 -6.05 23.62 -19.94
CA PRO A 266 -6.37 24.65 -20.91
C PRO A 266 -7.71 24.43 -21.63
N ASP A 267 -8.21 23.18 -21.71
CA ASP A 267 -9.47 22.87 -22.40
C ASP A 267 -10.70 23.32 -21.61
N PHE A 268 -10.53 23.75 -20.36
CA PHE A 268 -11.65 24.19 -19.50
C PHE A 268 -11.79 25.68 -19.32
N ALA A 269 -10.75 26.47 -19.54
CA ALA A 269 -10.89 27.93 -19.58
C ALA A 269 -11.87 28.41 -20.66
N ALA A 270 -12.16 27.55 -21.66
CA ALA A 270 -13.07 27.83 -22.76
C ALA A 270 -14.53 27.40 -22.52
N THR A 271 -14.84 26.56 -21.54
CA THR A 271 -16.19 25.98 -21.37
C THR A 271 -17.00 26.65 -20.27
N ASP A 272 -16.38 27.24 -19.24
CA ASP A 272 -17.07 27.99 -18.17
C ASP A 272 -17.55 29.38 -18.59
N LEU A 273 -17.21 29.83 -19.80
CA LEU A 273 -17.72 31.09 -20.38
C LEU A 273 -19.01 30.90 -21.21
N LYS A 274 -19.58 29.70 -21.28
CA LYS A 274 -20.79 29.40 -22.08
C LYS A 274 -21.91 28.70 -21.31
N ALA A 275 -21.90 28.73 -19.97
CA ALA A 275 -23.00 28.21 -19.15
C ALA A 275 -23.70 29.33 -18.36
#